data_abb65b25a55b024da0c1ba5d2855f3eb
#
_entry.id   abb65b25a55b024da0c1ba5d2855f3eb
#
_cell.length_a   1.000
_cell.length_b   1.000
_cell.length_c   1.000
_cell.angle_alpha   90.00
_cell.angle_beta   90.00
_cell.angle_gamma   90.00
#
_symmetry.space_group_name_H-M   'P 1'
#
loop_
_entity.id
_entity.type
_entity.pdbx_description
1 polymer ?
#
loop_
_entity_poly.entity_id
_entity_poly.type
_entity_poly.pdbx_seq_one_letter_code
_entity_poly.pdbx_strand_id
1 'polypeptide(L)'
;MKKFFCMMLLAGFLTGCSNDDDGGSPKERKIIELSRSEQVMTEETTDFAFRFFQQVNASETEQPNWMISPLSASMALGMITNGAEENTLKEMKATLGFSEASIDEMNAYYRRILTELPELDNTTQLGLANSIWINQDFEVKSPFVDVNKQMYDAKVSNLD
;
A
#
# COMPACT_ATOMS: atom_id res chain seq x y z
N MET A 1 75.56 -6.85 -24.95
CA MET A 1 74.73 -5.76 -24.44
C MET A 1 73.32 -6.29 -24.29
N LYS A 2 72.98 -6.72 -23.06
CA LYS A 2 71.73 -7.40 -22.76
C LYS A 2 70.78 -6.40 -22.10
N LYS A 3 69.65 -6.08 -22.77
CA LYS A 3 68.65 -5.23 -22.23
C LYS A 3 67.65 -6.09 -21.41
N PHE A 4 67.71 -6.00 -20.11
CA PHE A 4 66.71 -6.54 -19.21
C PHE A 4 65.47 -5.64 -19.22
N PHE A 5 64.38 -6.20 -19.68
CA PHE A 5 63.04 -5.57 -19.62
C PHE A 5 62.36 -5.99 -18.31
N CYS A 6 62.31 -5.06 -17.39
CA CYS A 6 61.68 -5.26 -16.10
C CYS A 6 60.17 -5.07 -16.25
N MET A 7 59.40 -6.16 -16.27
CA MET A 7 57.95 -6.19 -16.35
C MET A 7 57.42 -6.04 -14.93
N MET A 8 57.02 -4.83 -14.56
CA MET A 8 56.46 -4.51 -13.27
C MET A 8 54.95 -4.91 -13.26
N LEU A 9 54.62 -6.03 -12.59
CA LEU A 9 53.27 -6.49 -12.38
C LEU A 9 52.59 -5.54 -11.36
N LEU A 10 51.66 -4.73 -11.85
CA LEU A 10 50.79 -3.92 -11.01
C LEU A 10 49.66 -4.79 -10.51
N ALA A 11 49.84 -5.39 -9.31
CA ALA A 11 48.75 -6.09 -8.61
C ALA A 11 47.81 -5.04 -8.05
N GLY A 12 46.70 -4.78 -8.75
CA GLY A 12 45.58 -3.97 -8.25
C GLY A 12 44.88 -4.70 -7.13
N PHE A 13 44.99 -4.20 -5.91
CA PHE A 13 44.15 -4.60 -4.81
C PHE A 13 42.75 -4.06 -5.05
N LEU A 14 41.86 -4.91 -5.53
CA LEU A 14 40.40 -4.68 -5.43
C LEU A 14 40.02 -4.95 -3.98
N THR A 15 40.10 -3.94 -3.14
CA THR A 15 39.36 -3.96 -1.86
C THR A 15 37.90 -3.78 -2.19
N GLY A 16 37.20 -4.89 -2.40
CA GLY A 16 35.76 -4.91 -2.35
C GLY A 16 35.36 -4.46 -0.95
N CYS A 17 34.49 -3.46 -0.85
CA CYS A 17 33.77 -3.20 0.37
C CYS A 17 32.93 -4.46 0.67
N SER A 18 33.45 -5.34 1.53
CA SER A 18 32.60 -6.30 2.22
C SER A 18 31.79 -5.47 3.21
N ASN A 19 30.51 -5.29 2.93
CA ASN A 19 29.57 -4.99 4.01
C ASN A 19 29.77 -6.07 5.06
N ASP A 20 30.07 -5.66 6.27
CA ASP A 20 29.99 -6.54 7.43
C ASP A 20 28.53 -7.05 7.50
N ASP A 21 28.31 -8.25 6.98
CA ASP A 21 27.16 -9.04 7.30
C ASP A 21 27.23 -9.34 8.80
N ASP A 22 26.50 -8.54 9.57
CA ASP A 22 26.05 -9.01 10.88
C ASP A 22 25.32 -10.34 10.64
N GLY A 23 25.94 -11.43 11.08
CA GLY A 23 25.55 -12.82 10.80
C GLY A 23 24.18 -13.23 11.37
N GLY A 24 23.16 -12.47 11.07
CA GLY A 24 21.76 -12.85 11.19
C GLY A 24 21.38 -13.65 9.93
N SER A 25 20.91 -14.88 10.10
CA SER A 25 20.27 -15.64 9.03
C SER A 25 19.30 -14.72 8.27
N PRO A 26 19.25 -14.75 6.92
CA PRO A 26 18.28 -13.97 6.18
C PRO A 26 16.90 -14.28 6.76
N LYS A 27 16.26 -13.26 7.33
CA LYS A 27 14.92 -13.42 7.88
C LYS A 27 14.01 -13.76 6.72
N GLU A 28 13.36 -14.89 6.82
CA GLU A 28 12.46 -15.42 5.80
C GLU A 28 11.34 -14.39 5.58
N ARG A 29 11.18 -13.93 4.31
CA ARG A 29 10.09 -13.03 3.95
C ARG A 29 8.78 -13.77 4.09
N LYS A 30 7.81 -13.19 4.77
CA LYS A 30 6.46 -13.71 4.79
C LYS A 30 5.81 -13.51 3.42
N ILE A 31 5.08 -14.51 2.97
CA ILE A 31 4.26 -14.42 1.76
C ILE A 31 2.81 -14.40 2.21
N ILE A 32 2.03 -13.44 1.71
CA ILE A 32 0.59 -13.45 1.93
C ILE A 32 -0.02 -14.48 0.96
N GLU A 33 -0.53 -15.57 1.50
CA GLU A 33 -1.26 -16.56 0.71
C GLU A 33 -2.67 -16.04 0.43
N LEU A 34 -2.90 -15.57 -0.78
CA LEU A 34 -4.19 -15.05 -1.21
C LEU A 34 -5.07 -16.19 -1.73
N SER A 35 -6.34 -16.21 -1.33
CA SER A 35 -7.37 -16.99 -1.97
C SER A 35 -7.57 -16.52 -3.42
N ARG A 36 -8.26 -17.32 -4.25
CA ARG A 36 -8.50 -16.94 -5.65
C ARG A 36 -9.28 -15.62 -5.78
N SER A 37 -10.26 -15.38 -4.91
CA SER A 37 -11.02 -14.12 -4.90
C SER A 37 -10.14 -12.93 -4.51
N GLU A 38 -9.26 -13.10 -3.52
CA GLU A 38 -8.33 -12.05 -3.11
C GLU A 38 -7.25 -11.76 -4.17
N GLN A 39 -6.84 -12.76 -4.95
CA GLN A 39 -5.96 -12.55 -6.10
C GLN A 39 -6.62 -11.66 -7.15
N VAL A 40 -7.88 -11.92 -7.49
CA VAL A 40 -8.66 -11.07 -8.40
C VAL A 40 -8.79 -9.65 -7.84
N MET A 41 -9.15 -9.50 -6.56
CA MET A 41 -9.23 -8.18 -5.91
C MET A 41 -7.87 -7.44 -5.94
N THR A 42 -6.75 -8.18 -5.79
CA THR A 42 -5.42 -7.59 -5.86
C THR A 42 -5.08 -7.10 -7.28
N GLU A 43 -5.42 -7.86 -8.31
CA GLU A 43 -5.25 -7.44 -9.70
C GLU A 43 -6.09 -6.19 -10.01
N GLU A 44 -7.35 -6.19 -9.65
CA GLU A 44 -8.28 -5.07 -9.88
C GLU A 44 -7.88 -3.79 -9.09
N THR A 45 -7.44 -3.94 -7.84
CA THR A 45 -6.94 -2.80 -7.06
C THR A 45 -5.60 -2.28 -7.59
N THR A 46 -4.80 -3.13 -8.21
CA THR A 46 -3.59 -2.73 -8.93
C THR A 46 -3.94 -1.90 -10.17
N ASP A 47 -4.96 -2.30 -10.92
CA ASP A 47 -5.47 -1.53 -12.05
C ASP A 47 -6.02 -0.16 -11.60
N PHE A 48 -6.74 -0.11 -10.48
CA PHE A 48 -7.13 1.17 -9.87
C PHE A 48 -5.92 2.03 -9.58
N ALA A 49 -4.87 1.48 -8.98
CA ALA A 49 -3.67 2.22 -8.63
C ALA A 49 -3.00 2.86 -9.85
N PHE A 50 -2.89 2.12 -10.97
CA PHE A 50 -2.34 2.65 -12.22
C PHE A 50 -3.24 3.70 -12.85
N ARG A 51 -4.55 3.51 -12.90
CA ARG A 51 -5.50 4.49 -13.41
C ARG A 51 -5.48 5.78 -12.59
N PHE A 52 -5.42 5.66 -11.26
CA PHE A 52 -5.34 6.79 -10.37
C PHE A 52 -4.03 7.57 -10.59
N PHE A 53 -2.89 6.87 -10.68
CA PHE A 53 -1.60 7.49 -11.00
C PHE A 53 -1.64 8.23 -12.34
N GLN A 54 -2.16 7.59 -13.39
CA GLN A 54 -2.26 8.21 -14.72
C GLN A 54 -3.11 9.48 -14.70
N GLN A 55 -4.23 9.45 -13.96
CA GLN A 55 -5.15 10.59 -13.88
C GLN A 55 -4.52 11.77 -13.12
N VAL A 56 -3.85 11.50 -12.00
CA VAL A 56 -3.12 12.53 -11.25
C VAL A 56 -1.98 13.09 -12.10
N ASN A 57 -1.20 12.23 -12.75
CA ASN A 57 -0.10 12.67 -13.61
C ASN A 57 -0.58 13.53 -14.80
N ALA A 58 -1.76 13.26 -15.35
CA ALA A 58 -2.32 14.05 -16.44
C ALA A 58 -2.85 15.41 -15.97
N SER A 59 -3.28 15.52 -14.71
CA SER A 59 -3.80 16.76 -14.13
C SER A 59 -2.74 17.63 -13.47
N GLU A 60 -1.61 17.04 -13.04
CA GLU A 60 -0.51 17.77 -12.41
C GLU A 60 0.41 18.36 -13.48
N THR A 61 0.39 19.69 -13.60
CA THR A 61 1.16 20.43 -14.62
C THR A 61 2.19 21.39 -14.03
N GLU A 62 2.14 21.63 -12.73
CA GLU A 62 2.93 22.69 -12.09
C GLU A 62 4.11 22.16 -11.28
N GLN A 63 4.01 20.95 -10.73
CA GLN A 63 5.04 20.40 -9.86
C GLN A 63 5.95 19.43 -10.61
N PRO A 64 7.27 19.64 -10.64
CA PRO A 64 8.20 18.75 -11.32
C PRO A 64 8.36 17.37 -10.61
N ASN A 65 8.05 17.33 -9.31
CA ASN A 65 8.14 16.12 -8.49
C ASN A 65 6.91 16.02 -7.58
N TRP A 66 6.24 14.89 -7.63
CA TRP A 66 5.09 14.61 -6.77
C TRP A 66 5.05 13.13 -6.40
N MET A 67 4.34 12.79 -5.36
CA MET A 67 4.16 11.44 -4.88
C MET A 67 2.71 11.22 -4.46
N ILE A 68 2.17 10.05 -4.77
CA ILE A 68 0.84 9.62 -4.30
C ILE A 68 0.95 8.24 -3.65
N SER A 69 -0.03 7.93 -2.82
CA SER A 69 -0.26 6.59 -2.29
C SER A 69 -1.61 6.08 -2.77
N PRO A 70 -1.67 5.26 -3.83
CA PRO A 70 -2.92 4.68 -4.29
C PRO A 70 -3.57 3.79 -3.22
N LEU A 71 -2.79 3.10 -2.41
CA LEU A 71 -3.30 2.29 -1.30
C LEU A 71 -4.04 3.15 -0.28
N SER A 72 -3.48 4.30 0.13
CA SER A 72 -4.15 5.23 1.05
C SER A 72 -5.43 5.79 0.46
N ALA A 73 -5.42 6.15 -0.83
CA ALA A 73 -6.61 6.62 -1.53
C ALA A 73 -7.70 5.54 -1.59
N SER A 74 -7.33 4.30 -1.95
CA SER A 74 -8.28 3.20 -2.03
C SER A 74 -8.87 2.84 -0.67
N MET A 75 -8.08 2.86 0.41
CA MET A 75 -8.58 2.64 1.77
C MET A 75 -9.53 3.76 2.22
N ALA A 76 -9.19 5.01 1.96
CA ALA A 76 -10.07 6.14 2.29
C ALA A 76 -11.42 6.05 1.56
N LEU A 77 -11.41 5.75 0.26
CA LEU A 77 -12.62 5.51 -0.52
C LEU A 77 -13.37 4.25 -0.07
N GLY A 78 -12.66 3.17 0.29
CA GLY A 78 -13.25 1.96 0.86
C GLY A 78 -14.01 2.22 2.16
N MET A 79 -13.45 3.05 3.05
CA MET A 79 -14.15 3.49 4.27
C MET A 79 -15.47 4.20 3.95
N ILE A 80 -15.46 5.12 2.97
CA ILE A 80 -16.66 5.88 2.56
C ILE A 80 -17.68 4.96 1.88
N THR A 81 -17.24 3.94 1.15
CA THR A 81 -18.10 2.95 0.49
C THR A 81 -19.04 2.24 1.47
N ASN A 82 -18.63 2.08 2.72
CA ASN A 82 -19.49 1.51 3.79
C ASN A 82 -20.71 2.38 4.13
N GLY A 83 -20.72 3.64 3.73
CA GLY A 83 -21.87 4.54 3.89
C GLY A 83 -22.66 4.73 2.60
N ALA A 84 -22.27 4.10 1.51
CA ALA A 84 -22.91 4.24 0.21
C ALA A 84 -24.01 3.19 0.00
N GLU A 85 -25.04 3.55 -0.75
CA GLU A 85 -26.15 2.66 -1.11
C GLU A 85 -26.40 2.71 -2.64
N GLU A 86 -27.09 1.72 -3.14
CA GLU A 86 -27.60 1.64 -4.52
C GLU A 86 -26.53 1.92 -5.59
N ASN A 87 -26.75 2.88 -6.45
CA ASN A 87 -25.88 3.23 -7.56
C ASN A 87 -24.51 3.75 -7.08
N THR A 88 -24.49 4.57 -6.03
CA THR A 88 -23.26 5.09 -5.45
C THR A 88 -22.36 3.95 -4.96
N LEU A 89 -22.93 2.99 -4.23
CA LEU A 89 -22.20 1.81 -3.78
C LEU A 89 -21.63 1.01 -4.97
N LYS A 90 -22.45 0.79 -6.00
CA LYS A 90 -22.03 0.05 -7.20
C LYS A 90 -20.88 0.76 -7.92
N GLU A 91 -20.98 2.06 -8.12
CA GLU A 91 -19.96 2.86 -8.83
C GLU A 91 -18.66 2.97 -8.03
N MET A 92 -18.74 3.11 -6.72
CA MET A 92 -17.56 3.14 -5.84
C MET A 92 -16.83 1.79 -5.86
N LYS A 93 -17.55 0.69 -5.72
CA LYS A 93 -16.97 -0.66 -5.83
C LYS A 93 -16.31 -0.88 -7.20
N ALA A 94 -16.97 -0.50 -8.28
CA ALA A 94 -16.43 -0.63 -9.62
C ALA A 94 -15.15 0.21 -9.81
N THR A 95 -15.13 1.42 -9.26
CA THR A 95 -13.97 2.31 -9.34
C THR A 95 -12.76 1.72 -8.61
N LEU A 96 -12.99 1.11 -7.46
CA LEU A 96 -11.96 0.53 -6.59
C LEU A 96 -11.51 -0.88 -7.02
N GLY A 97 -12.21 -1.53 -7.98
CA GLY A 97 -11.90 -2.89 -8.41
C GLY A 97 -12.61 -3.99 -7.61
N PHE A 98 -13.77 -3.69 -7.00
CA PHE A 98 -14.56 -4.64 -6.22
C PHE A 98 -15.95 -4.88 -6.81
N SER A 99 -16.11 -4.78 -8.12
CA SER A 99 -17.42 -4.91 -8.77
C SER A 99 -18.15 -6.19 -8.38
N GLU A 100 -17.44 -7.32 -8.38
CA GLU A 100 -17.98 -8.65 -8.14
C GLU A 100 -17.96 -9.04 -6.64
N ALA A 101 -17.17 -8.35 -5.82
CA ALA A 101 -17.09 -8.65 -4.39
C ALA A 101 -18.29 -8.05 -3.63
N SER A 102 -18.72 -8.69 -2.55
CA SER A 102 -19.61 -8.06 -1.57
C SER A 102 -18.88 -6.96 -0.80
N ILE A 103 -19.62 -6.10 -0.09
CA ILE A 103 -19.02 -5.09 0.78
C ILE A 103 -18.21 -5.73 1.91
N ASP A 104 -18.66 -6.87 2.42
CA ASP A 104 -17.98 -7.61 3.47
C ASP A 104 -16.65 -8.22 2.99
N GLU A 105 -16.60 -8.77 1.77
CA GLU A 105 -15.37 -9.26 1.16
C GLU A 105 -14.36 -8.14 0.90
N MET A 106 -14.81 -6.98 0.42
CA MET A 106 -13.97 -5.79 0.27
C MET A 106 -13.38 -5.36 1.62
N ASN A 107 -14.22 -5.27 2.66
CA ASN A 107 -13.78 -4.90 4.00
C ASN A 107 -12.78 -5.92 4.58
N ALA A 108 -13.04 -7.22 4.41
CA ALA A 108 -12.14 -8.28 4.86
C ALA A 108 -10.78 -8.21 4.13
N TYR A 109 -10.78 -7.93 2.83
CA TYR A 109 -9.56 -7.72 2.04
C TYR A 109 -8.74 -6.56 2.60
N TYR A 110 -9.34 -5.38 2.82
CA TYR A 110 -8.60 -4.25 3.38
C TYR A 110 -8.11 -4.51 4.81
N ARG A 111 -8.92 -5.19 5.64
CA ARG A 111 -8.47 -5.61 6.99
C ARG A 111 -7.23 -6.49 6.90
N ARG A 112 -7.21 -7.41 5.97
CA ARG A 112 -6.06 -8.31 5.76
C ARG A 112 -4.83 -7.55 5.32
N ILE A 113 -4.95 -6.62 4.35
CA ILE A 113 -3.83 -5.77 3.92
C ILE A 113 -3.27 -4.95 5.09
N LEU A 114 -4.13 -4.34 5.91
CA LEU A 114 -3.71 -3.58 7.09
C LEU A 114 -2.92 -4.41 8.11
N THR A 115 -3.27 -5.68 8.28
CA THR A 115 -2.64 -6.54 9.28
C THR A 115 -1.40 -7.27 8.77
N GLU A 116 -1.39 -7.70 7.52
CA GLU A 116 -0.33 -8.55 6.99
C GLU A 116 0.79 -7.77 6.29
N LEU A 117 0.46 -6.65 5.63
CA LEU A 117 1.44 -5.87 4.87
C LEU A 117 2.59 -5.33 5.75
N PRO A 118 2.35 -4.80 6.98
CA PRO A 118 3.42 -4.37 7.87
C PRO A 118 4.35 -5.49 8.35
N GLU A 119 3.89 -6.74 8.27
CA GLU A 119 4.60 -7.91 8.78
C GLU A 119 5.39 -8.69 7.70
N LEU A 120 5.32 -8.25 6.42
CA LEU A 120 5.95 -8.96 5.30
C LEU A 120 7.48 -8.96 5.37
N ASP A 121 8.06 -7.87 5.81
CA ASP A 121 9.50 -7.66 5.82
C ASP A 121 9.96 -7.13 7.17
N ASN A 122 10.80 -7.90 7.84
CA ASN A 122 11.36 -7.53 9.15
C ASN A 122 12.46 -6.47 9.05
N THR A 123 12.94 -6.15 7.85
CA THR A 123 13.97 -5.13 7.62
C THR A 123 13.36 -3.76 7.30
N THR A 124 12.07 -3.74 6.96
CA THR A 124 11.31 -2.52 6.63
C THR A 124 10.25 -2.28 7.70
N GLN A 125 10.12 -1.05 8.17
CA GLN A 125 9.05 -0.65 9.08
C GLN A 125 7.99 0.11 8.28
N LEU A 126 6.80 -0.50 8.12
CA LEU A 126 5.65 0.11 7.48
C LEU A 126 4.58 0.44 8.54
N GLY A 127 4.21 1.72 8.63
CA GLY A 127 3.09 2.18 9.45
C GLY A 127 1.89 2.55 8.58
N LEU A 128 0.72 1.99 8.88
CA LEU A 128 -0.55 2.32 8.24
C LEU A 128 -1.49 2.90 9.30
N ALA A 129 -2.16 4.01 8.97
CA ALA A 129 -3.12 4.64 9.88
C ALA A 129 -4.27 5.26 9.09
N ASN A 130 -5.49 5.04 9.58
CA ASN A 130 -6.70 5.59 9.00
C ASN A 130 -7.44 6.45 10.03
N SER A 131 -8.10 7.51 9.56
CA SER A 131 -8.94 8.34 10.40
C SER A 131 -10.13 8.92 9.64
N ILE A 132 -11.24 9.12 10.35
CA ILE A 132 -12.45 9.78 9.88
C ILE A 132 -12.73 10.94 10.82
N TRP A 133 -12.89 12.12 10.25
CA TRP A 133 -13.19 13.34 10.97
C TRP A 133 -14.61 13.79 10.62
N ILE A 134 -15.48 13.81 11.59
CA ILE A 134 -16.92 14.10 11.43
C ILE A 134 -17.18 15.52 11.93
N ASN A 135 -17.82 16.35 11.11
CA ASN A 135 -18.33 17.63 11.59
C ASN A 135 -19.33 17.38 12.72
N GLN A 136 -19.16 18.10 13.84
CA GLN A 136 -20.01 17.94 15.03
C GLN A 136 -21.51 18.14 14.76
N ASP A 137 -21.85 18.93 13.74
CA ASP A 137 -23.24 19.20 13.36
C ASP A 137 -23.86 18.08 12.50
N PHE A 138 -23.08 17.03 12.20
CA PHE A 138 -23.50 15.91 11.35
C PHE A 138 -23.59 14.60 12.13
N GLU A 139 -24.78 14.01 12.16
CA GLU A 139 -25.00 12.72 12.79
C GLU A 139 -24.67 11.59 11.84
N VAL A 140 -23.72 10.75 12.22
CA VAL A 140 -23.29 9.57 11.46
C VAL A 140 -23.84 8.31 12.12
N LYS A 141 -24.40 7.40 11.32
CA LYS A 141 -24.96 6.13 11.79
C LYS A 141 -23.90 5.27 12.47
N SER A 142 -24.20 4.70 13.63
CA SER A 142 -23.27 3.83 14.38
C SER A 142 -22.71 2.67 13.55
N PRO A 143 -23.49 1.94 12.71
CA PRO A 143 -22.92 0.86 11.91
C PRO A 143 -21.81 1.29 10.96
N PHE A 144 -21.87 2.50 10.40
CA PHE A 144 -20.79 3.06 9.58
C PHE A 144 -19.52 3.30 10.41
N VAL A 145 -19.68 3.84 11.63
CA VAL A 145 -18.54 4.08 12.53
C VAL A 145 -17.92 2.75 12.94
N ASP A 146 -18.75 1.77 13.31
CA ASP A 146 -18.29 0.48 13.84
C ASP A 146 -17.54 -0.34 12.79
N VAL A 147 -18.06 -0.44 11.57
CA VAL A 147 -17.39 -1.16 10.49
C VAL A 147 -16.03 -0.53 10.13
N ASN A 148 -15.94 0.80 10.11
CA ASN A 148 -14.70 1.47 9.80
C ASN A 148 -13.65 1.33 10.92
N LYS A 149 -14.05 1.34 12.18
CA LYS A 149 -13.16 1.00 13.31
C LYS A 149 -12.68 -0.43 13.24
N GLN A 150 -13.57 -1.38 12.97
CA GLN A 150 -13.27 -2.80 12.98
C GLN A 150 -12.41 -3.23 11.79
N MET A 151 -12.78 -2.80 10.57
CA MET A 151 -12.17 -3.30 9.35
C MET A 151 -10.98 -2.46 8.88
N TYR A 152 -10.99 -1.16 9.13
CA TYR A 152 -9.94 -0.24 8.67
C TYR A 152 -9.05 0.29 9.80
N ASP A 153 -9.26 -0.16 11.04
CA ASP A 153 -8.58 0.37 12.24
C ASP A 153 -8.65 1.91 12.32
N ALA A 154 -9.78 2.45 11.86
CA ALA A 154 -9.95 3.89 11.72
C ALA A 154 -10.20 4.57 13.07
N LYS A 155 -9.42 5.61 13.37
CA LYS A 155 -9.74 6.54 14.45
C LYS A 155 -10.88 7.45 13.97
N VAL A 156 -12.01 7.42 14.67
CA VAL A 156 -13.14 8.30 14.37
C VAL A 156 -13.22 9.39 15.45
N SER A 157 -13.22 10.65 15.02
CA SER A 157 -13.25 11.83 15.90
C SER A 157 -14.18 12.91 15.33
N ASN A 158 -14.75 13.72 16.20
CA ASN A 158 -15.48 14.90 15.76
C ASN A 158 -14.52 16.09 15.59
N LEU A 159 -14.85 16.97 14.67
CA LEU A 159 -14.23 18.28 14.50
C LEU A 159 -15.15 19.35 15.11
N ASP A 160 -14.55 20.24 15.89
CA ASP A 160 -15.18 21.44 16.44
C ASP A 160 -15.33 22.52 15.35
#